data_3ec9ac880ff959435275bceb98f5e8b0
#
_entry.id   3ec9ac880ff959435275bceb98f5e8b0
#
_cell.length_a   1.000
_cell.length_b   1.000
_cell.length_c   1.000
_cell.angle_alpha   90.00
_cell.angle_beta   90.00
_cell.angle_gamma   90.00
#
_symmetry.space_group_name_H-M   'P 1'
#
loop_
_entity.id
_entity.type
_entity.pdbx_description
1 polymer ?
#
loop_
_entity_poly.entity_id
_entity_poly.type
_entity_poly.pdbx_seq_one_letter_code
_entity_poly.pdbx_strand_id
1 'polypeptide(L)'
;MIKTDILIIGAGPTGLFAVFEAGLLKLKCHLLDALPQIGGQLSELYPKKPIYDFPGFPVVLAGDLVDNLMEQIKQFEPGFTLGERAETIDKQEDGSFIVTSNKGTRIHASVVAIAGGLGS
;
A
#
# COMPACT_ATOMS: atom_id res chain seq x y z
N MET A 1 13.53 -13.51 -2.77
CA MET A 1 13.31 -12.05 -2.80
C MET A 1 12.08 -11.73 -3.64
N ILE A 2 11.22 -10.89 -3.10
CA ILE A 2 10.04 -10.42 -3.82
C ILE A 2 10.48 -9.38 -4.85
N LYS A 3 9.97 -9.49 -6.08
CA LYS A 3 10.27 -8.52 -7.15
C LYS A 3 8.99 -7.85 -7.60
N THR A 4 9.03 -6.53 -7.77
CA THR A 4 7.89 -5.74 -8.21
C THR A 4 8.37 -4.51 -8.97
N ASP A 5 7.48 -3.87 -9.72
CA ASP A 5 7.83 -2.60 -10.36
C ASP A 5 7.80 -1.48 -9.34
N ILE A 6 6.74 -1.43 -8.51
CA ILE A 6 6.57 -0.38 -7.52
C ILE A 6 6.31 -1.04 -6.16
N LEU A 7 7.12 -0.66 -5.17
CA LEU A 7 6.83 -0.98 -3.78
C LEU A 7 6.15 0.23 -3.16
N ILE A 8 4.96 0.02 -2.60
CA ILE A 8 4.21 1.05 -1.91
C ILE A 8 4.33 0.77 -0.42
N ILE A 9 4.91 1.70 0.32
CA ILE A 9 5.01 1.61 1.78
C ILE A 9 3.79 2.29 2.37
N GLY A 10 2.85 1.47 2.83
CA GLY A 10 1.56 1.90 3.34
C GLY A 10 0.42 1.30 2.54
N ALA A 11 -0.48 0.59 3.22
CA ALA A 11 -1.65 -0.04 2.62
C ALA A 11 -2.95 0.62 3.09
N GLY A 12 -2.90 1.92 3.37
CA GLY A 12 -4.08 2.76 3.61
C GLY A 12 -4.72 3.16 2.28
N PRO A 13 -5.75 4.01 2.32
CA PRO A 13 -6.49 4.39 1.12
C PRO A 13 -5.62 4.97 0.00
N THR A 14 -4.65 5.81 0.35
CA THR A 14 -3.74 6.41 -0.63
C THR A 14 -2.90 5.34 -1.33
N GLY A 15 -2.34 4.41 -0.56
CA GLY A 15 -1.53 3.32 -1.11
C GLY A 15 -2.36 2.40 -1.99
N LEU A 16 -3.57 2.07 -1.55
CA LEU A 16 -4.46 1.21 -2.34
C LEU A 16 -4.86 1.87 -3.66
N PHE A 17 -5.17 3.16 -3.64
CA PHE A 17 -5.51 3.86 -4.89
C PHE A 17 -4.32 3.99 -5.84
N ALA A 18 -3.11 4.10 -5.29
CA ALA A 18 -1.90 4.12 -6.10
C ALA A 18 -1.74 2.84 -6.93
N VAL A 19 -2.20 1.69 -6.40
CA VAL A 19 -2.20 0.42 -7.16
C VAL A 19 -3.09 0.54 -8.39
N PHE A 20 -4.25 1.18 -8.27
CA PHE A 20 -5.16 1.38 -9.41
C PHE A 20 -4.48 2.19 -10.51
N GLU A 21 -3.87 3.32 -10.14
CA GLU A 21 -3.17 4.18 -11.09
C GLU A 21 -2.00 3.46 -11.77
N ALA A 22 -1.19 2.76 -10.98
CA ALA A 22 -0.07 1.99 -11.52
C ALA A 22 -0.54 0.85 -12.41
N GLY A 23 -1.64 0.20 -12.04
CA GLY A 23 -2.22 -0.90 -12.81
C GLY A 23 -2.68 -0.48 -14.18
N LEU A 24 -3.22 0.73 -14.31
CA LEU A 24 -3.60 1.28 -15.61
C LEU A 24 -2.39 1.44 -16.53
N LEU A 25 -1.20 1.62 -15.95
CA LEU A 25 0.06 1.70 -16.69
C LEU A 25 0.73 0.33 -16.84
N LYS A 26 0.05 -0.74 -16.44
CA LYS A 26 0.54 -2.13 -16.49
C LYS A 26 1.76 -2.36 -15.61
N LEU A 27 1.88 -1.61 -14.52
CA LEU A 27 2.95 -1.79 -13.55
C LEU A 27 2.48 -2.66 -12.41
N LYS A 28 3.35 -3.56 -11.95
CA LYS A 28 3.07 -4.44 -10.82
C LYS A 28 3.38 -3.72 -9.52
N CYS A 29 2.51 -3.88 -8.53
CA CYS A 29 2.69 -3.29 -7.22
C CYS A 29 2.76 -4.34 -6.12
N HIS A 30 3.57 -4.05 -5.11
CA HIS A 30 3.59 -4.76 -3.84
C HIS A 30 3.45 -3.73 -2.73
N LEU A 31 2.63 -4.02 -1.73
CA LEU A 31 2.40 -3.10 -0.62
C LEU A 31 3.00 -3.68 0.66
N LEU A 32 3.67 -2.84 1.43
CA LEU A 32 4.28 -3.19 2.71
C LEU A 32 3.67 -2.28 3.78
N ASP A 33 3.10 -2.87 4.83
CA ASP A 33 2.52 -2.09 5.92
C ASP A 33 2.85 -2.72 7.26
N ALA A 34 3.14 -1.88 8.24
CA ALA A 34 3.42 -2.31 9.61
C ALA A 34 2.18 -2.86 10.30
N LEU A 35 1.00 -2.41 9.91
CA LEU A 35 -0.25 -2.91 10.47
C LEU A 35 -0.62 -4.28 9.87
N PRO A 36 -1.31 -5.13 10.64
CA PRO A 36 -1.65 -6.47 10.16
C PRO A 36 -2.86 -6.51 9.23
N GLN A 37 -3.50 -5.37 8.98
CA GLN A 37 -4.70 -5.28 8.17
C GLN A 37 -4.53 -4.30 7.01
N ILE A 38 -5.14 -4.61 5.88
CA ILE A 38 -5.25 -3.70 4.75
C ILE A 38 -6.19 -2.55 5.12
N GLY A 39 -5.89 -1.34 4.64
CA GLY A 39 -6.70 -0.16 4.92
C GLY A 39 -6.08 0.76 5.96
N GLY A 40 -4.94 0.36 6.55
CA GLY A 40 -4.21 1.16 7.52
C GLY A 40 -5.07 1.47 8.74
N GLN A 41 -4.94 2.67 9.25
CA GLN A 41 -5.66 3.08 10.45
C GLN A 41 -7.18 3.08 10.30
N LEU A 42 -7.70 3.30 9.09
CA LEU A 42 -9.14 3.30 8.87
C LEU A 42 -9.76 1.95 9.17
N SER A 43 -9.11 0.85 8.76
CA SER A 43 -9.60 -0.50 9.06
C SER A 43 -9.33 -0.91 10.50
N GLU A 44 -8.13 -0.57 11.01
CA GLU A 44 -7.67 -1.01 12.32
C GLU A 44 -8.43 -0.33 13.46
N LEU A 45 -8.57 0.99 13.37
CA LEU A 45 -9.07 1.79 14.48
C LEU A 45 -10.49 2.31 14.27
N TYR A 46 -10.89 2.60 13.04
CA TYR A 46 -12.12 3.35 12.77
C TYR A 46 -12.94 2.80 11.61
N PRO A 47 -13.25 1.48 11.57
CA PRO A 47 -13.95 0.92 10.40
C PRO A 47 -15.36 1.49 10.19
N LYS A 48 -15.99 1.97 11.26
CA LYS A 48 -17.35 2.55 11.20
C LYS A 48 -17.35 4.07 11.22
N LYS A 49 -16.17 4.70 11.14
CA LYS A 49 -16.08 6.16 11.13
C LYS A 49 -16.57 6.69 9.77
N PRO A 50 -17.50 7.67 9.76
CA PRO A 50 -17.90 8.29 8.51
C PRO A 50 -16.80 9.20 7.97
N ILE A 51 -16.57 9.10 6.67
CA ILE A 51 -15.57 9.90 5.94
C ILE A 51 -16.33 10.83 4.99
N TYR A 52 -16.05 12.12 5.07
CA TYR A 52 -16.74 13.14 4.28
C TYR A 52 -15.88 13.78 3.19
N ASP A 53 -14.57 13.58 3.28
CA ASP A 53 -13.60 14.28 2.44
C ASP A 53 -12.95 13.39 1.39
N PHE A 54 -13.57 12.26 1.04
CA PHE A 54 -13.08 11.42 -0.03
C PHE A 54 -13.81 11.76 -1.33
N PRO A 55 -13.09 12.06 -2.42
CA PRO A 55 -13.71 12.45 -3.69
C PRO A 55 -14.72 11.41 -4.19
N GLY A 56 -15.87 11.87 -4.65
CA GLY A 56 -16.89 11.00 -5.20
C GLY A 56 -17.88 10.44 -4.18
N PHE A 57 -17.66 10.69 -2.90
CA PHE A 57 -18.56 10.24 -1.83
C PHE A 57 -18.92 11.41 -0.93
N PRO A 58 -20.22 11.80 -0.87
CA PRO A 58 -20.65 12.78 0.13
C PRO A 58 -20.35 12.30 1.56
N VAL A 59 -20.52 11.00 1.79
CA VAL A 59 -20.15 10.32 3.02
C VAL A 59 -19.95 8.84 2.72
N VAL A 60 -18.95 8.23 3.35
CA VAL A 60 -18.72 6.78 3.23
C VAL A 60 -18.12 6.30 4.55
N LEU A 61 -18.48 5.11 5.00
CA LEU A 61 -17.85 4.52 6.18
C LEU A 61 -16.43 4.06 5.81
N ALA A 62 -15.49 4.24 6.74
CA ALA A 62 -14.09 3.92 6.50
C ALA A 62 -13.88 2.47 6.02
N GLY A 63 -14.56 1.51 6.65
CA GLY A 63 -14.48 0.11 6.24
C GLY A 63 -15.01 -0.12 4.83
N ASP A 64 -16.12 0.53 4.48
CA ASP A 64 -16.70 0.42 3.14
C ASP A 64 -15.79 1.04 2.09
N LEU A 65 -15.13 2.15 2.42
CA LEU A 65 -14.16 2.78 1.52
C LEU A 65 -13.02 1.83 1.21
N VAL A 66 -12.47 1.17 2.24
CA VAL A 66 -11.38 0.22 2.05
C VAL A 66 -11.84 -0.97 1.20
N ASP A 67 -13.03 -1.51 1.47
CA ASP A 67 -13.58 -2.62 0.69
C ASP A 67 -13.76 -2.24 -0.78
N ASN A 68 -14.25 -1.03 -1.05
CA ASN A 68 -14.40 -0.54 -2.41
C ASN A 68 -13.06 -0.37 -3.12
N LEU A 69 -12.05 0.16 -2.43
CA LEU A 69 -10.71 0.29 -3.00
C LEU A 69 -10.10 -1.08 -3.32
N MET A 70 -10.28 -2.05 -2.44
CA MET A 70 -9.81 -3.42 -2.68
C MET A 70 -10.48 -4.02 -3.90
N GLU A 71 -11.78 -3.80 -4.09
CA GLU A 71 -12.49 -4.28 -5.25
C GLU A 71 -11.97 -3.64 -6.55
N GLN A 72 -11.64 -2.34 -6.51
CA GLN A 72 -11.09 -1.64 -7.66
C GLN A 72 -9.74 -2.18 -8.11
N ILE A 73 -8.89 -2.61 -7.18
CA ILE A 73 -7.52 -3.03 -7.49
C ILE A 73 -7.37 -4.53 -7.66
N LYS A 74 -8.41 -5.31 -7.37
CA LYS A 74 -8.38 -6.77 -7.43
C LYS A 74 -7.87 -7.28 -8.78
N GLN A 75 -8.29 -6.64 -9.88
CA GLN A 75 -7.89 -7.04 -11.22
C GLN A 75 -6.38 -6.94 -11.47
N PHE A 76 -5.67 -6.12 -10.70
CA PHE A 76 -4.23 -5.90 -10.88
C PHE A 76 -3.37 -6.84 -10.02
N GLU A 77 -4.02 -7.65 -9.19
CA GLU A 77 -3.37 -8.67 -8.36
C GLU A 77 -2.15 -8.17 -7.60
N PRO A 78 -2.29 -7.08 -6.80
CA PRO A 78 -1.15 -6.60 -6.02
C PRO A 78 -0.77 -7.61 -4.94
N GLY A 79 0.53 -7.65 -4.59
CA GLY A 79 0.99 -8.43 -3.46
C GLY A 79 0.98 -7.59 -2.19
N PHE A 80 0.90 -8.26 -1.04
CA PHE A 80 0.89 -7.60 0.26
C PHE A 80 1.84 -8.29 1.22
N THR A 81 2.61 -7.49 1.96
CA THR A 81 3.38 -7.93 3.12
C THR A 81 2.89 -7.08 4.29
N LEU A 82 2.11 -7.68 5.17
CA LEU A 82 1.47 -6.99 6.29
C LEU A 82 2.12 -7.38 7.61
N GLY A 83 2.04 -6.48 8.60
CA GLY A 83 2.62 -6.73 9.91
C GLY A 83 4.13 -6.61 9.92
N GLU A 84 4.71 -5.94 8.93
CA GLU A 84 6.15 -5.74 8.83
C GLU A 84 6.44 -4.28 8.47
N ARG A 85 7.51 -3.76 9.03
CA ARG A 85 7.93 -2.37 8.84
C ARG A 85 9.17 -2.33 7.96
N ALA A 86 9.21 -1.40 7.02
CA ALA A 86 10.42 -1.15 6.25
C ALA A 86 11.52 -0.63 7.19
N GLU A 87 12.67 -1.29 7.19
CA GLU A 87 13.79 -0.89 8.03
C GLU A 87 14.89 -0.20 7.23
N THR A 88 15.25 -0.77 6.07
CA THR A 88 16.29 -0.18 5.23
C THR A 88 15.82 -0.07 3.81
N ILE A 89 16.27 0.98 3.12
CA ILE A 89 16.03 1.20 1.70
C ILE A 89 17.40 1.42 1.06
N ASP A 90 17.87 0.44 0.29
CA ASP A 90 19.19 0.47 -0.32
C ASP A 90 19.08 0.67 -1.82
N LYS A 91 19.57 1.81 -2.31
CA LYS A 91 19.61 2.10 -3.74
C LYS A 91 20.70 1.28 -4.40
N GLN A 92 20.35 0.64 -5.51
CA GLN A 92 21.26 -0.18 -6.28
C GLN A 92 21.94 0.64 -7.39
N GLU A 93 23.00 0.09 -7.98
CA GLU A 93 23.75 0.79 -9.03
C GLU A 93 22.89 1.07 -10.26
N ASP A 94 21.93 0.21 -10.56
CA ASP A 94 21.02 0.41 -11.70
C ASP A 94 19.86 1.39 -11.42
N GLY A 95 19.83 1.97 -10.23
CA GLY A 95 18.79 2.92 -9.83
C GLY A 95 17.58 2.29 -9.18
N SER A 96 17.52 0.96 -9.10
CA SER A 96 16.45 0.27 -8.37
C SER A 96 16.74 0.27 -6.87
N PHE A 97 15.82 -0.30 -6.08
CA PHE A 97 15.90 -0.30 -4.62
C PHE A 97 15.68 -1.70 -4.08
N ILE A 98 16.38 -2.02 -2.99
CA ILE A 98 16.07 -3.20 -2.19
C ILE A 98 15.64 -2.71 -0.82
N VAL A 99 14.41 -3.01 -0.44
CA VAL A 99 13.84 -2.66 0.86
C VAL A 99 13.82 -3.91 1.71
N THR A 100 14.34 -3.80 2.92
CA THR A 100 14.35 -4.92 3.88
C THR A 100 13.48 -4.56 5.06
N SER A 101 12.57 -5.47 5.43
CA SER A 101 11.69 -5.29 6.56
C SER A 101 12.34 -5.70 7.87
N ASN A 102 11.70 -5.35 8.98
CA ASN A 102 12.15 -5.74 10.32
C ASN A 102 12.12 -7.26 10.56
N LYS A 103 11.46 -8.01 9.68
CA LYS A 103 11.43 -9.48 9.75
C LYS A 103 12.32 -10.14 8.69
N GLY A 104 13.12 -9.35 8.00
CA GLY A 104 14.07 -9.86 7.01
C GLY A 104 13.49 -10.07 5.62
N THR A 105 12.24 -9.71 5.37
CA THR A 105 11.66 -9.76 4.03
C THR A 105 12.34 -8.73 3.15
N ARG A 106 12.79 -9.15 1.96
CA ARG A 106 13.48 -8.28 1.01
C ARG A 106 12.64 -8.12 -0.25
N ILE A 107 12.47 -6.87 -0.67
CA ILE A 107 11.66 -6.52 -1.83
C ILE A 107 12.51 -5.67 -2.76
N HIS A 108 12.63 -6.12 -4.01
CA HIS A 108 13.37 -5.41 -5.06
C HIS A 108 12.36 -4.70 -5.96
N ALA A 109 12.45 -3.38 -6.01
CA ALA A 109 11.52 -2.55 -6.76
C ALA A 109 12.26 -1.51 -7.59
N SER A 110 11.70 -1.16 -8.75
CA SER A 110 12.23 -0.07 -9.57
C SER A 110 11.91 1.29 -8.94
N VAL A 111 10.76 1.40 -8.27
CA VAL A 111 10.29 2.63 -7.63
C VAL A 111 9.77 2.29 -6.24
N VAL A 112 10.02 3.17 -5.29
CA VAL A 112 9.45 3.07 -3.95
C VAL A 112 8.58 4.30 -3.72
N ALA A 113 7.31 4.09 -3.40
CA ALA A 113 6.35 5.15 -3.09
C ALA A 113 6.00 5.06 -1.61
N ILE A 114 6.05 6.19 -0.91
CA ILE A 114 5.76 6.23 0.52
C ILE A 114 4.37 6.83 0.73
N ALA A 115 3.49 6.04 1.33
CA ALA A 115 2.11 6.43 1.63
C ALA A 115 1.74 5.97 3.04
N GLY A 116 2.63 6.19 3.99
CA GLY A 116 2.59 5.57 5.31
C GLY A 116 1.63 6.19 6.32
N GLY A 117 1.03 7.32 6.00
CA GLY A 117 0.15 8.01 6.95
C GLY A 117 0.86 8.33 8.26
N LEU A 118 0.17 8.17 9.39
CA LEU A 118 0.73 8.47 10.70
C LEU A 118 1.72 7.41 11.19
N GLY A 119 1.74 6.23 10.58
CA GLY A 119 2.58 5.13 11.03
C GLY A 119 3.94 5.05 10.36
N SER A 120 4.27 6.00 9.53
CA SER A 120 5.53 5.94 8.77
C SER A 120 6.74 6.48 9.54
#